data_a6000c5af57455ee0f755d17d3930278
#
_entry.id   a6000c5af57455ee0f755d17d3930278
#
_cell.length_a   1.000
_cell.length_b   1.000
_cell.length_c   1.000
_cell.angle_alpha   90.00
_cell.angle_beta   90.00
_cell.angle_gamma   90.00
#
_symmetry.space_group_name_H-M   'P 1'
#
loop_
_entity.id
_entity.type
_entity.pdbx_description
1 polymer ?
#
loop_
_entity_poly.entity_id
_entity_poly.type
_entity_poly.pdbx_seq_one_letter_code
_entity_poly.pdbx_strand_id
1 'polypeptide(L)'
;MYTFTEDCRLGIEEIDKEHEELFRLINEAQELLDQKMASEKIVANIVDHLGHYAREHFAHEEAYMESIKDPELPRQKKEHQEFAAKIESIELSGAGEEESRDILANLVQYLAKWLYHHILGSDIMIGTMTEAEKESPFAFTSEYKTDIPLVDEEHARLFRIIEEAYDLMKEELLSDKYDQIMEILEELKEYTKTHFRDEEAYMEKIGYEGLKAQKLAHESFVDKLNDMNLQEIDDSQQESLYELIDYLLAWLKNHILKMDKKIPVV
;
A
#
# COMPACT_ATOMS: atom_id res chain seq x y z
N MET A 1 14.33 0.47 -12.95
CA MET A 1 13.55 1.69 -13.13
C MET A 1 12.14 1.43 -12.66
N TYR A 2 11.56 2.33 -11.90
CA TYR A 2 10.18 2.32 -11.42
C TYR A 2 9.31 3.08 -12.42
N THR A 3 8.10 2.58 -12.70
CA THR A 3 7.27 3.14 -13.78
C THR A 3 5.91 3.53 -13.25
N PHE A 4 5.50 4.77 -13.46
CA PHE A 4 4.11 5.19 -13.27
C PHE A 4 3.27 4.58 -14.39
N THR A 5 2.43 3.63 -14.05
CA THR A 5 1.57 2.91 -14.99
C THR A 5 0.14 3.44 -14.95
N GLU A 6 -0.70 3.03 -15.92
CA GLU A 6 -2.14 3.37 -15.88
C GLU A 6 -2.82 2.91 -14.59
N ASP A 7 -2.28 1.88 -13.93
CA ASP A 7 -2.81 1.36 -12.66
C ASP A 7 -2.60 2.33 -11.49
N CYS A 8 -1.60 3.21 -11.60
CA CYS A 8 -1.31 4.24 -10.60
C CYS A 8 -2.13 5.52 -10.80
N ARG A 9 -2.98 5.60 -11.85
CA ARG A 9 -3.75 6.82 -12.12
C ARG A 9 -5.04 6.85 -11.31
N LEU A 10 -5.21 7.92 -10.56
CA LEU A 10 -6.45 8.23 -9.84
C LEU A 10 -7.52 8.84 -10.77
N GLY A 11 -7.09 9.44 -11.88
CA GLY A 11 -7.93 10.26 -12.73
C GLY A 11 -8.10 11.70 -12.24
N ILE A 12 -7.30 12.10 -11.24
CA ILE A 12 -7.20 13.48 -10.73
C ILE A 12 -5.93 14.08 -11.32
N GLU A 13 -6.06 14.86 -12.40
CA GLU A 13 -4.94 15.27 -13.26
C GLU A 13 -3.76 15.91 -12.50
N GLU A 14 -4.03 16.69 -11.47
CA GLU A 14 -3.01 17.38 -10.65
C GLU A 14 -2.23 16.35 -9.81
N ILE A 15 -2.92 15.47 -9.11
CA ILE A 15 -2.33 14.44 -8.26
C ILE A 15 -1.57 13.41 -9.11
N ASP A 16 -2.15 12.96 -10.24
CA ASP A 16 -1.50 12.04 -11.17
C ASP A 16 -0.15 12.57 -11.68
N LYS A 17 -0.06 13.87 -11.98
CA LYS A 17 1.21 14.53 -12.38
C LYS A 17 2.22 14.56 -11.25
N GLU A 18 1.79 14.77 -10.04
CA GLU A 18 2.65 14.77 -8.87
C GLU A 18 3.18 13.37 -8.57
N HIS A 19 2.36 12.33 -8.75
CA HIS A 19 2.81 10.95 -8.68
C HIS A 19 3.86 10.64 -9.77
N GLU A 20 3.63 11.03 -11.02
CA GLU A 20 4.63 10.87 -12.10
C GLU A 20 5.97 11.51 -11.73
N GLU A 21 5.94 12.68 -11.10
CA GLU A 21 7.16 13.39 -10.66
C GLU A 21 7.86 12.64 -9.51
N LEU A 22 7.13 12.07 -8.55
CA LEU A 22 7.72 11.24 -7.49
C LEU A 22 8.44 10.01 -8.08
N PHE A 23 7.84 9.32 -9.05
CA PHE A 23 8.50 8.22 -9.76
C PHE A 23 9.77 8.69 -10.48
N ARG A 24 9.74 9.88 -11.09
CA ARG A 24 10.90 10.45 -11.77
C ARG A 24 12.04 10.73 -10.79
N LEU A 25 11.74 11.31 -9.63
CA LEU A 25 12.72 11.60 -8.58
C LEU A 25 13.36 10.34 -8.00
N ILE A 26 12.58 9.30 -7.77
CA ILE A 26 13.09 7.99 -7.34
C ILE A 26 14.03 7.38 -8.39
N ASN A 27 13.68 7.47 -9.67
CA ASN A 27 14.52 6.98 -10.75
C ASN A 27 15.84 7.78 -10.89
N GLU A 28 15.82 9.08 -10.70
CA GLU A 28 17.03 9.90 -10.65
C GLU A 28 17.97 9.49 -9.51
N ALA A 29 17.41 9.25 -8.32
CA ALA A 29 18.17 8.72 -7.19
C ALA A 29 18.78 7.33 -7.50
N GLN A 30 18.03 6.45 -8.18
CA GLN A 30 18.54 5.16 -8.63
C GLN A 30 19.67 5.30 -9.65
N GLU A 31 19.58 6.24 -10.59
CA GLU A 31 20.64 6.49 -11.57
C GLU A 31 21.94 6.96 -10.89
N LEU A 32 21.86 7.79 -9.86
CA LEU A 32 23.03 8.21 -9.09
C LEU A 32 23.68 7.03 -8.36
N LEU A 33 22.90 6.09 -7.86
CA LEU A 33 23.42 4.83 -7.29
C LEU A 33 24.16 4.00 -8.33
N ASP A 34 23.57 3.81 -9.51
CA ASP A 34 24.13 3.00 -10.59
C ASP A 34 25.45 3.61 -11.10
N GLN A 35 25.54 4.95 -11.13
CA GLN A 35 26.74 5.69 -11.50
C GLN A 35 27.76 5.81 -10.36
N LYS A 36 27.47 5.29 -9.16
CA LYS A 36 28.30 5.38 -7.95
C LYS A 36 28.59 6.83 -7.52
N MET A 37 27.63 7.72 -7.72
CA MET A 37 27.72 9.14 -7.42
C MET A 37 27.00 9.54 -6.10
N ALA A 38 27.02 8.67 -5.11
CA ALA A 38 26.37 8.89 -3.82
C ALA A 38 27.40 9.45 -2.78
N SER A 39 27.57 10.74 -2.75
CA SER A 39 28.27 11.41 -1.64
C SER A 39 27.27 11.94 -0.61
N GLU A 40 27.70 12.17 0.64
CA GLU A 40 26.88 12.74 1.72
C GLU A 40 26.05 13.98 1.24
N LYS A 41 26.70 14.89 0.54
CA LYS A 41 26.06 16.11 0.04
C LYS A 41 24.99 15.81 -1.02
N ILE A 42 25.22 14.85 -1.90
CA ILE A 42 24.25 14.46 -2.94
C ILE A 42 23.05 13.80 -2.29
N VAL A 43 23.29 12.87 -1.37
CA VAL A 43 22.21 12.18 -0.65
C VAL A 43 21.40 13.16 0.19
N ALA A 44 22.05 14.10 0.90
CA ALA A 44 21.36 15.14 1.65
C ALA A 44 20.45 15.99 0.76
N ASN A 45 20.91 16.39 -0.43
CA ASN A 45 20.08 17.14 -1.37
C ASN A 45 18.89 16.35 -1.89
N ILE A 46 19.05 15.03 -2.13
CA ILE A 46 17.97 14.16 -2.56
C ILE A 46 16.91 14.03 -1.45
N VAL A 47 17.34 13.76 -0.21
CA VAL A 47 16.43 13.66 0.95
C VAL A 47 15.65 14.95 1.16
N ASP A 48 16.32 16.11 1.10
CA ASP A 48 15.68 17.42 1.25
C ASP A 48 14.65 17.69 0.14
N HIS A 49 15.03 17.43 -1.12
CA HIS A 49 14.17 17.66 -2.27
C HIS A 49 12.94 16.74 -2.26
N LEU A 50 13.14 15.44 -2.04
CA LEU A 50 12.04 14.46 -1.93
C LEU A 50 11.12 14.78 -0.75
N GLY A 51 11.68 15.11 0.41
CA GLY A 51 10.90 15.48 1.58
C GLY A 51 10.09 16.76 1.39
N HIS A 52 10.64 17.74 0.66
CA HIS A 52 9.91 18.98 0.33
C HIS A 52 8.76 18.69 -0.65
N TYR A 53 9.06 17.97 -1.73
CA TYR A 53 8.08 17.65 -2.75
C TYR A 53 6.94 16.80 -2.19
N ALA A 54 7.24 15.77 -1.39
CA ALA A 54 6.22 14.93 -0.76
C ALA A 54 5.30 15.75 0.16
N ARG A 55 5.81 16.67 0.95
CA ARG A 55 4.97 17.56 1.80
C ARG A 55 4.04 18.45 0.99
N GLU A 56 4.48 18.96 -0.14
CA GLU A 56 3.62 19.77 -1.03
C GLU A 56 2.53 18.90 -1.67
N HIS A 57 2.90 17.74 -2.18
CA HIS A 57 1.99 16.74 -2.72
C HIS A 57 0.92 16.32 -1.70
N PHE A 58 1.32 15.90 -0.51
CA PHE A 58 0.39 15.52 0.55
C PHE A 58 -0.58 16.64 0.94
N ALA A 59 -0.10 17.89 0.96
CA ALA A 59 -0.97 19.03 1.25
C ALA A 59 -2.03 19.25 0.15
N HIS A 60 -1.68 19.05 -1.12
CA HIS A 60 -2.63 19.16 -2.23
C HIS A 60 -3.67 18.03 -2.19
N GLU A 61 -3.23 16.83 -1.93
CA GLU A 61 -4.08 15.64 -1.83
C GLU A 61 -5.06 15.73 -0.65
N GLU A 62 -4.56 16.07 0.54
CA GLU A 62 -5.39 16.29 1.73
C GLU A 62 -6.41 17.43 1.52
N ALA A 63 -6.01 18.50 0.84
CA ALA A 63 -6.93 19.59 0.50
C ALA A 63 -8.02 19.16 -0.48
N TYR A 64 -7.67 18.31 -1.45
CA TYR A 64 -8.64 17.72 -2.36
C TYR A 64 -9.62 16.83 -1.61
N MET A 65 -9.13 15.88 -0.79
CA MET A 65 -9.95 15.00 0.04
C MET A 65 -10.88 15.78 0.98
N GLU A 66 -10.39 16.87 1.60
CA GLU A 66 -11.23 17.74 2.43
C GLU A 66 -12.34 18.40 1.62
N SER A 67 -12.05 18.81 0.38
CA SER A 67 -13.04 19.46 -0.51
C SER A 67 -14.21 18.55 -0.87
N ILE A 68 -13.93 17.24 -1.02
CA ILE A 68 -14.94 16.20 -1.33
C ILE A 68 -15.50 15.53 -0.06
N LYS A 69 -15.00 15.89 1.13
CA LYS A 69 -15.35 15.30 2.43
C LYS A 69 -15.08 13.79 2.46
N ASP A 70 -13.93 13.40 1.97
CA ASP A 70 -13.50 12.02 1.93
C ASP A 70 -13.36 11.45 3.36
N PRO A 71 -14.01 10.32 3.69
CA PRO A 71 -13.93 9.73 5.04
C PRO A 71 -12.54 9.18 5.38
N GLU A 72 -11.71 8.87 4.36
CA GLU A 72 -10.37 8.33 4.54
C GLU A 72 -9.30 9.38 4.84
N LEU A 73 -9.65 10.67 4.81
CA LEU A 73 -8.72 11.78 5.08
C LEU A 73 -7.93 11.64 6.40
N PRO A 74 -8.51 11.20 7.54
CA PRO A 74 -7.74 11.01 8.77
C PRO A 74 -6.65 9.93 8.64
N ARG A 75 -6.94 8.83 7.93
CA ARG A 75 -6.00 7.74 7.66
C ARG A 75 -4.86 8.21 6.76
N GLN A 76 -5.18 8.90 5.66
CA GLN A 76 -4.20 9.48 4.75
C GLN A 76 -3.23 10.42 5.48
N LYS A 77 -3.75 11.33 6.31
CA LYS A 77 -2.92 12.23 7.14
C LYS A 77 -1.94 11.48 8.03
N LYS A 78 -2.34 10.35 8.61
CA LYS A 78 -1.47 9.52 9.45
C LYS A 78 -0.34 8.89 8.61
N GLU A 79 -0.67 8.31 7.46
CA GLU A 79 0.32 7.72 6.54
C GLU A 79 1.34 8.76 6.05
N HIS A 80 0.88 9.96 5.69
CA HIS A 80 1.73 11.09 5.30
C HIS A 80 2.68 11.53 6.43
N GLN A 81 2.18 11.58 7.67
CA GLN A 81 2.99 11.91 8.86
C GLN A 81 4.05 10.84 9.14
N GLU A 82 3.69 9.55 9.03
CA GLU A 82 4.64 8.45 9.19
C GLU A 82 5.75 8.50 8.13
N PHE A 83 5.40 8.77 6.87
CA PHE A 83 6.37 8.98 5.80
C PHE A 83 7.30 10.17 6.09
N ALA A 84 6.74 11.33 6.44
CA ALA A 84 7.53 12.50 6.75
C ALA A 84 8.52 12.27 7.91
N ALA A 85 8.04 11.62 8.99
CA ALA A 85 8.88 11.23 10.13
C ALA A 85 10.01 10.27 9.72
N LYS A 86 9.73 9.33 8.80
CA LYS A 86 10.75 8.42 8.27
C LYS A 86 11.83 9.15 7.49
N ILE A 87 11.44 10.10 6.61
CA ILE A 87 12.41 10.91 5.85
C ILE A 87 13.24 11.78 6.79
N GLU A 88 12.62 12.41 7.77
CA GLU A 88 13.30 13.24 8.77
C GLU A 88 14.25 12.45 9.69
N SER A 89 14.02 11.15 9.87
CA SER A 89 14.88 10.29 10.68
C SER A 89 16.20 9.90 10.00
N ILE A 90 16.42 10.26 8.74
CA ILE A 90 17.62 9.89 7.98
C ILE A 90 18.81 10.74 8.45
N GLU A 91 19.73 10.11 9.16
CA GLU A 91 20.97 10.75 9.62
C GLU A 91 22.08 10.54 8.58
N LEU A 92 22.68 11.65 8.12
CA LEU A 92 23.76 11.66 7.12
C LEU A 92 25.07 12.23 7.68
N SER A 93 25.05 12.82 8.87
CA SER A 93 26.17 13.59 9.41
C SER A 93 27.44 12.73 9.57
N GLY A 94 28.46 13.02 8.77
CA GLY A 94 29.74 12.34 8.81
C GLY A 94 29.80 11.01 8.06
N ALA A 95 28.77 10.69 7.28
CA ALA A 95 28.73 9.47 6.49
C ALA A 95 29.82 9.45 5.39
N GLY A 96 30.61 8.39 5.34
CA GLY A 96 31.54 8.14 4.23
C GLY A 96 30.85 7.83 2.91
N GLU A 97 31.59 7.73 1.81
CA GLU A 97 31.00 7.46 0.48
C GLU A 97 30.26 6.11 0.41
N GLU A 98 30.78 5.08 1.09
CA GLU A 98 30.15 3.75 1.12
C GLU A 98 28.86 3.80 1.93
N GLU A 99 28.89 4.39 3.12
CA GLU A 99 27.73 4.56 3.98
C GLU A 99 26.65 5.44 3.32
N SER A 100 27.05 6.56 2.67
CA SER A 100 26.12 7.41 1.92
C SER A 100 25.42 6.64 0.79
N ARG A 101 26.14 5.72 0.14
CA ARG A 101 25.59 4.84 -0.90
C ARG A 101 24.57 3.87 -0.33
N ASP A 102 24.86 3.25 0.81
CA ASP A 102 23.96 2.32 1.47
C ASP A 102 22.69 3.02 1.95
N ILE A 103 22.84 4.22 2.52
CA ILE A 103 21.69 5.07 2.90
C ILE A 103 20.82 5.38 1.69
N LEU A 104 21.42 5.81 0.56
CA LEU A 104 20.67 6.11 -0.66
C LEU A 104 19.99 4.87 -1.24
N ALA A 105 20.65 3.70 -1.22
CA ALA A 105 20.06 2.46 -1.70
C ALA A 105 18.84 2.06 -0.88
N ASN A 106 18.96 2.12 0.45
CA ASN A 106 17.85 1.84 1.36
C ASN A 106 16.71 2.84 1.17
N LEU A 107 17.02 4.13 0.99
CA LEU A 107 16.03 5.17 0.74
C LEU A 107 15.27 4.92 -0.55
N VAL A 108 15.94 4.64 -1.67
CA VAL A 108 15.31 4.36 -2.96
C VAL A 108 14.38 3.15 -2.88
N GLN A 109 14.83 2.09 -2.21
CA GLN A 109 14.00 0.90 -2.01
C GLN A 109 12.76 1.20 -1.15
N TYR A 110 12.94 1.92 -0.04
CA TYR A 110 11.84 2.35 0.82
C TYR A 110 10.83 3.21 0.06
N LEU A 111 11.31 4.25 -0.64
CA LEU A 111 10.45 5.17 -1.41
C LEU A 111 9.65 4.44 -2.48
N ALA A 112 10.28 3.54 -3.23
CA ALA A 112 9.59 2.81 -4.28
C ALA A 112 8.48 1.91 -3.72
N LYS A 113 8.77 1.16 -2.64
CA LYS A 113 7.77 0.31 -1.96
C LYS A 113 6.65 1.16 -1.38
N TRP A 114 7.01 2.22 -0.65
CA TRP A 114 6.03 3.10 -0.01
C TRP A 114 5.11 3.76 -1.04
N LEU A 115 5.68 4.30 -2.13
CA LEU A 115 4.91 5.00 -3.16
C LEU A 115 3.90 4.05 -3.86
N TYR A 116 4.31 2.85 -4.25
CA TYR A 116 3.38 1.87 -4.82
C TYR A 116 2.32 1.46 -3.80
N HIS A 117 2.71 1.23 -2.54
CA HIS A 117 1.75 0.91 -1.48
C HIS A 117 0.74 2.03 -1.28
N HIS A 118 1.20 3.27 -1.18
CA HIS A 118 0.37 4.44 -0.92
C HIS A 118 -0.59 4.70 -2.07
N ILE A 119 -0.08 4.81 -3.30
CA ILE A 119 -0.93 5.05 -4.49
C ILE A 119 -1.96 3.94 -4.68
N LEU A 120 -1.52 2.67 -4.70
CA LEU A 120 -2.40 1.55 -5.02
C LEU A 120 -3.27 1.08 -3.85
N GLY A 121 -2.90 1.41 -2.62
CA GLY A 121 -3.64 1.03 -1.41
C GLY A 121 -4.47 2.16 -0.81
N SER A 122 -4.00 3.39 -0.89
CA SER A 122 -4.61 4.53 -0.21
C SER A 122 -5.18 5.56 -1.18
N ASP A 123 -4.36 6.13 -2.07
CA ASP A 123 -4.79 7.26 -2.92
C ASP A 123 -5.85 6.87 -3.93
N ILE A 124 -5.77 5.64 -4.45
CA ILE A 124 -6.75 5.12 -5.42
C ILE A 124 -8.17 5.04 -4.84
N MET A 125 -8.29 5.12 -3.51
CA MET A 125 -9.58 5.15 -2.81
C MET A 125 -10.21 6.54 -2.77
N ILE A 126 -9.45 7.58 -3.05
CA ILE A 126 -9.92 8.97 -2.96
C ILE A 126 -11.15 9.14 -3.84
N GLY A 127 -12.28 9.47 -3.22
CA GLY A 127 -13.55 9.70 -3.90
C GLY A 127 -14.29 8.47 -4.41
N THR A 128 -13.88 7.25 -4.06
CA THR A 128 -14.47 6.00 -4.59
C THR A 128 -15.58 5.39 -3.75
N MET A 129 -15.77 5.79 -2.48
CA MET A 129 -16.81 5.22 -1.62
C MET A 129 -18.23 5.53 -2.10
N THR A 130 -18.95 4.50 -2.53
CA THR A 130 -20.32 4.58 -3.00
C THR A 130 -21.34 4.16 -1.92
N GLU A 131 -22.60 4.67 -2.05
CA GLU A 131 -23.71 4.32 -1.15
C GLU A 131 -24.07 2.81 -1.12
N ALA A 132 -23.71 2.06 -2.18
CA ALA A 132 -24.01 0.63 -2.29
C ALA A 132 -23.15 -0.25 -1.36
N GLU A 133 -21.99 0.24 -0.93
CA GLU A 133 -21.09 -0.49 -0.03
C GLU A 133 -21.55 -0.50 1.43
N LYS A 134 -22.62 0.25 1.75
CA LYS A 134 -23.20 0.30 3.10
C LYS A 134 -23.99 -0.95 3.51
N GLU A 135 -24.41 -1.81 2.56
CA GLU A 135 -25.28 -2.96 2.85
C GLU A 135 -24.51 -4.23 3.24
N SER A 136 -23.33 -4.47 2.69
CA SER A 136 -22.40 -5.54 3.13
C SER A 136 -20.99 -5.23 2.62
N PRO A 137 -20.15 -4.56 3.38
CA PRO A 137 -18.79 -4.18 2.96
C PRO A 137 -17.90 -5.40 2.64
N PHE A 138 -18.25 -6.58 3.16
CA PHE A 138 -17.49 -7.82 3.00
C PHE A 138 -18.02 -8.73 1.88
N ALA A 139 -19.04 -8.33 1.13
CA ALA A 139 -19.58 -9.17 0.08
C ALA A 139 -18.69 -9.20 -1.16
N PHE A 140 -18.21 -10.39 -1.57
CA PHE A 140 -17.59 -10.59 -2.86
C PHE A 140 -18.67 -10.60 -3.95
N THR A 141 -18.90 -9.45 -4.56
CA THR A 141 -19.93 -9.25 -5.59
C THR A 141 -19.40 -9.51 -7.00
N SER A 142 -20.30 -9.46 -7.99
CA SER A 142 -19.89 -9.53 -9.41
C SER A 142 -18.96 -8.40 -9.84
N GLU A 143 -18.92 -7.31 -9.10
CA GLU A 143 -18.03 -6.18 -9.35
C GLU A 143 -16.55 -6.55 -9.16
N TYR A 144 -16.26 -7.44 -8.19
CA TYR A 144 -14.90 -7.88 -7.88
C TYR A 144 -14.41 -9.08 -8.71
N LYS A 145 -15.24 -9.61 -9.64
CA LYS A 145 -14.81 -10.73 -10.48
C LYS A 145 -13.80 -10.31 -11.53
N THR A 146 -12.74 -11.10 -11.62
CA THR A 146 -11.69 -11.01 -12.64
C THR A 146 -12.01 -11.89 -13.86
N ASP A 147 -13.01 -12.79 -13.73
CA ASP A 147 -13.32 -13.88 -14.69
C ASP A 147 -12.19 -14.93 -14.82
N ILE A 148 -11.23 -14.94 -13.91
CA ILE A 148 -10.22 -15.99 -13.73
C ILE A 148 -10.71 -16.87 -12.56
N PRO A 149 -11.24 -18.09 -12.79
CA PRO A 149 -11.97 -18.83 -11.78
C PRO A 149 -11.20 -19.10 -10.47
N LEU A 150 -9.90 -19.39 -10.57
CA LEU A 150 -9.05 -19.63 -9.39
C LEU A 150 -8.90 -18.33 -8.56
N VAL A 151 -8.57 -17.22 -9.23
CA VAL A 151 -8.39 -15.92 -8.60
C VAL A 151 -9.69 -15.44 -7.93
N ASP A 152 -10.83 -15.60 -8.62
CA ASP A 152 -12.14 -15.23 -8.07
C ASP A 152 -12.52 -16.06 -6.82
N GLU A 153 -12.18 -17.36 -6.80
CA GLU A 153 -12.42 -18.23 -5.63
C GLU A 153 -11.55 -17.79 -4.44
N GLU A 154 -10.30 -17.43 -4.71
CA GLU A 154 -9.34 -16.98 -3.71
C GLU A 154 -9.72 -15.59 -3.16
N HIS A 155 -10.12 -14.65 -4.01
CA HIS A 155 -10.66 -13.36 -3.58
C HIS A 155 -11.89 -13.54 -2.67
N ALA A 156 -12.85 -14.37 -3.07
CA ALA A 156 -14.03 -14.65 -2.24
C ALA A 156 -13.64 -15.24 -0.87
N ARG A 157 -12.55 -15.99 -0.76
CA ARG A 157 -12.05 -16.49 0.52
C ARG A 157 -11.41 -15.39 1.35
N LEU A 158 -10.60 -14.50 0.74
CA LEU A 158 -10.01 -13.36 1.43
C LEU A 158 -11.08 -12.43 2.04
N PHE A 159 -12.13 -12.11 1.28
CA PHE A 159 -13.27 -11.33 1.80
C PHE A 159 -13.90 -12.00 3.04
N ARG A 160 -14.09 -13.32 3.00
CA ARG A 160 -14.66 -14.07 4.14
C ARG A 160 -13.76 -14.07 5.37
N ILE A 161 -12.44 -14.22 5.20
CA ILE A 161 -11.50 -14.20 6.33
C ILE A 161 -11.51 -12.83 7.01
N ILE A 162 -11.58 -11.75 6.23
CA ILE A 162 -11.68 -10.38 6.76
C ILE A 162 -13.02 -10.18 7.49
N GLU A 163 -14.14 -10.69 6.95
CA GLU A 163 -15.45 -10.65 7.59
C GLU A 163 -15.46 -11.44 8.91
N GLU A 164 -14.89 -12.64 8.94
CA GLU A 164 -14.75 -13.47 10.15
C GLU A 164 -13.99 -12.73 11.25
N ALA A 165 -12.90 -12.03 10.91
CA ALA A 165 -12.14 -11.20 11.84
C ALA A 165 -12.98 -10.02 12.36
N TYR A 166 -13.69 -9.33 11.48
CA TYR A 166 -14.54 -8.19 11.83
C TYR A 166 -15.70 -8.59 12.75
N ASP A 167 -16.37 -9.70 12.46
CA ASP A 167 -17.49 -10.19 13.28
C ASP A 167 -17.02 -10.63 14.67
N LEU A 168 -15.86 -11.27 14.76
CA LEU A 168 -15.28 -11.66 16.04
C LEU A 168 -14.98 -10.45 16.92
N MET A 169 -14.58 -9.33 16.33
CA MET A 169 -14.30 -8.08 17.04
C MET A 169 -15.54 -7.37 17.57
N LYS A 170 -16.70 -7.56 16.92
CA LYS A 170 -17.97 -6.96 17.36
C LYS A 170 -18.54 -7.58 18.64
N GLU A 171 -18.15 -8.79 18.97
CA GLU A 171 -18.68 -9.47 20.14
C GLU A 171 -18.08 -8.90 21.45
N GLU A 172 -18.92 -8.61 22.44
CA GLU A 172 -18.61 -7.79 23.65
C GLU A 172 -17.55 -8.35 24.63
N LEU A 173 -16.88 -9.46 24.36
CA LEU A 173 -15.92 -10.11 25.27
C LEU A 173 -14.51 -10.21 24.64
N LEU A 174 -13.84 -9.09 24.50
CA LEU A 174 -12.53 -8.99 23.81
C LEU A 174 -11.38 -9.74 24.49
N SER A 175 -11.35 -9.88 25.79
CA SER A 175 -10.23 -10.48 26.52
C SER A 175 -10.06 -11.99 26.26
N ASP A 176 -11.14 -12.71 25.93
CA ASP A 176 -11.11 -14.14 25.66
C ASP A 176 -10.90 -14.48 24.16
N LYS A 177 -10.90 -13.47 23.29
CA LYS A 177 -10.91 -13.65 21.83
C LYS A 177 -9.62 -13.20 21.13
N TYR A 178 -8.70 -12.61 21.86
CA TYR A 178 -7.43 -12.14 21.32
C TYR A 178 -6.71 -13.24 20.52
N ASP A 179 -6.57 -14.41 21.09
CA ASP A 179 -5.91 -15.54 20.44
C ASP A 179 -6.63 -15.96 19.14
N GLN A 180 -7.97 -15.91 19.12
CA GLN A 180 -8.77 -16.24 17.94
C GLN A 180 -8.61 -15.19 16.82
N ILE A 181 -8.58 -13.91 17.19
CA ILE A 181 -8.31 -12.83 16.22
C ILE A 181 -6.91 -13.00 15.61
N MET A 182 -5.92 -13.33 16.46
CA MET A 182 -4.56 -13.58 16.03
C MET A 182 -4.46 -14.78 15.08
N GLU A 183 -5.19 -15.88 15.35
CA GLU A 183 -5.26 -17.03 14.46
C GLU A 183 -5.85 -16.66 13.09
N ILE A 184 -6.93 -15.85 13.05
CA ILE A 184 -7.54 -15.40 11.79
C ILE A 184 -6.60 -14.48 11.00
N LEU A 185 -5.91 -13.56 11.69
CA LEU A 185 -4.93 -12.67 11.02
C LEU A 185 -3.74 -13.45 10.46
N GLU A 186 -3.27 -14.48 11.15
CA GLU A 186 -2.21 -15.36 10.63
C GLU A 186 -2.74 -16.20 9.45
N GLU A 187 -3.99 -16.70 9.50
CA GLU A 187 -4.64 -17.36 8.36
C GLU A 187 -4.71 -16.40 7.17
N LEU A 188 -5.15 -15.17 7.37
CA LEU A 188 -5.22 -14.15 6.32
C LEU A 188 -3.86 -13.95 5.67
N LYS A 189 -2.81 -13.77 6.46
CA LYS A 189 -1.44 -13.59 6.00
C LYS A 189 -0.91 -14.75 5.17
N GLU A 190 -1.10 -15.97 5.62
CA GLU A 190 -0.64 -17.16 4.90
C GLU A 190 -1.48 -17.42 3.63
N TYR A 191 -2.78 -17.16 3.71
CA TYR A 191 -3.65 -17.28 2.55
C TYR A 191 -3.33 -16.24 1.48
N THR A 192 -3.09 -14.99 1.89
CA THR A 192 -2.67 -13.90 0.99
C THR A 192 -1.39 -14.23 0.23
N LYS A 193 -0.38 -14.77 0.90
CA LYS A 193 0.87 -15.20 0.25
C LYS A 193 0.63 -16.31 -0.80
N THR A 194 -0.30 -17.22 -0.51
CA THR A 194 -0.65 -18.29 -1.42
C THR A 194 -1.35 -17.74 -2.65
N HIS A 195 -2.35 -16.89 -2.44
CA HIS A 195 -3.08 -16.19 -3.48
C HIS A 195 -2.15 -15.39 -4.41
N PHE A 196 -1.30 -14.52 -3.87
CA PHE A 196 -0.37 -13.73 -4.67
C PHE A 196 0.57 -14.60 -5.50
N ARG A 197 1.09 -15.69 -4.92
CA ARG A 197 1.92 -16.63 -5.67
C ARG A 197 1.18 -17.25 -6.85
N ASP A 198 -0.05 -17.67 -6.66
CA ASP A 198 -0.84 -18.38 -7.67
C ASP A 198 -1.29 -17.41 -8.77
N GLU A 199 -1.64 -16.19 -8.43
CA GLU A 199 -1.94 -15.10 -9.36
C GLU A 199 -0.71 -14.65 -10.16
N GLU A 200 0.43 -14.45 -9.50
CA GLU A 200 1.70 -14.13 -10.15
C GLU A 200 2.15 -15.23 -11.12
N ALA A 201 1.96 -16.49 -10.74
CA ALA A 201 2.25 -17.62 -11.64
C ALA A 201 1.33 -17.63 -12.87
N TYR A 202 0.06 -17.27 -12.72
CA TYR A 202 -0.85 -17.08 -13.84
C TYR A 202 -0.37 -15.95 -14.76
N MET A 203 -0.07 -14.77 -14.20
CA MET A 203 0.42 -13.62 -14.95
C MET A 203 1.74 -13.90 -15.69
N GLU A 204 2.67 -14.63 -15.04
CA GLU A 204 3.93 -15.02 -15.66
C GLU A 204 3.70 -15.98 -16.85
N LYS A 205 2.80 -16.93 -16.70
CA LYS A 205 2.41 -17.89 -17.76
C LYS A 205 1.86 -17.21 -19.00
N ILE A 206 1.07 -16.14 -18.82
CA ILE A 206 0.48 -15.40 -19.95
C ILE A 206 1.37 -14.26 -20.47
N GLY A 207 2.51 -13.98 -19.81
CA GLY A 207 3.41 -12.89 -20.16
C GLY A 207 2.81 -11.49 -19.91
N TYR A 208 2.07 -11.32 -18.82
CA TYR A 208 1.41 -10.05 -18.51
C TYR A 208 2.41 -8.93 -18.22
N GLU A 209 2.31 -7.82 -18.94
CA GLU A 209 3.24 -6.69 -18.80
C GLU A 209 3.20 -6.01 -17.44
N GLY A 210 2.03 -6.03 -16.75
CA GLY A 210 1.84 -5.47 -15.42
C GLY A 210 2.41 -6.31 -14.27
N LEU A 211 2.95 -7.52 -14.52
CA LEU A 211 3.45 -8.44 -13.50
C LEU A 211 4.41 -7.78 -12.50
N LYS A 212 5.31 -6.91 -12.97
CA LYS A 212 6.27 -6.24 -12.07
C LYS A 212 5.58 -5.31 -11.07
N ALA A 213 4.58 -4.57 -11.51
CA ALA A 213 3.80 -3.68 -10.64
C ALA A 213 2.97 -4.49 -9.63
N GLN A 214 2.35 -5.59 -10.08
CA GLN A 214 1.64 -6.53 -9.22
C GLN A 214 2.55 -7.08 -8.11
N LYS A 215 3.72 -7.61 -8.45
CA LYS A 215 4.68 -8.14 -7.45
C LYS A 215 5.08 -7.10 -6.41
N LEU A 216 5.30 -5.84 -6.80
CA LEU A 216 5.63 -4.77 -5.86
C LEU A 216 4.45 -4.42 -4.94
N ALA A 217 3.22 -4.39 -5.46
CA ALA A 217 2.03 -4.16 -4.66
C ALA A 217 1.80 -5.31 -3.65
N HIS A 218 1.93 -6.56 -4.09
CA HIS A 218 1.84 -7.76 -3.25
C HIS A 218 2.90 -7.78 -2.15
N GLU A 219 4.17 -7.52 -2.49
CA GLU A 219 5.27 -7.46 -1.53
C GLU A 219 5.03 -6.39 -0.48
N SER A 220 4.61 -5.18 -0.91
CA SER A 220 4.31 -4.09 -0.01
C SER A 220 3.17 -4.42 0.97
N PHE A 221 2.11 -5.07 0.49
CA PHE A 221 1.01 -5.52 1.34
C PHE A 221 1.46 -6.55 2.38
N VAL A 222 2.24 -7.55 1.96
CA VAL A 222 2.79 -8.57 2.87
C VAL A 222 3.75 -7.94 3.89
N ASP A 223 4.57 -6.98 3.49
CA ASP A 223 5.45 -6.24 4.39
C ASP A 223 4.62 -5.47 5.44
N LYS A 224 3.54 -4.78 5.03
CA LYS A 224 2.63 -4.10 5.97
C LYS A 224 2.02 -5.07 6.97
N LEU A 225 1.57 -6.25 6.53
CA LEU A 225 1.05 -7.30 7.43
C LEU A 225 2.12 -7.84 8.40
N ASN A 226 3.40 -7.87 7.99
CA ASN A 226 4.50 -8.32 8.83
C ASN A 226 4.94 -7.27 9.85
N ASP A 227 4.94 -6.00 9.46
CA ASP A 227 5.36 -4.87 10.30
C ASP A 227 4.36 -4.57 11.43
N MET A 228 3.17 -5.14 11.32
CA MET A 228 2.17 -5.02 12.37
C MET A 228 2.59 -5.83 13.58
N ASN A 229 3.08 -5.14 14.60
CA ASN A 229 3.44 -5.76 15.87
C ASN A 229 2.16 -6.04 16.68
N LEU A 230 1.51 -7.14 16.34
CA LEU A 230 0.30 -7.60 17.01
C LEU A 230 0.48 -7.86 18.52
N GLN A 231 1.73 -7.87 19.03
CA GLN A 231 2.06 -8.03 20.45
C GLN A 231 2.01 -6.70 21.22
N GLU A 232 2.05 -5.55 20.55
CA GLU A 232 1.94 -4.22 21.17
C GLU A 232 0.49 -3.73 21.29
N ILE A 233 -0.46 -4.55 20.89
CA ILE A 233 -1.88 -4.26 21.04
C ILE A 233 -2.24 -4.39 22.53
N ASP A 234 -2.00 -3.36 23.31
CA ASP A 234 -2.42 -3.19 24.71
C ASP A 234 -3.70 -2.33 24.75
N ASP A 235 -4.33 -2.06 25.86
CA ASP A 235 -5.67 -1.51 26.15
C ASP A 235 -6.37 -0.51 25.16
N SER A 236 -5.70 -0.02 24.11
CA SER A 236 -6.31 0.74 22.99
C SER A 236 -6.65 -0.13 21.75
N GLN A 237 -6.70 -1.41 21.93
CA GLN A 237 -6.61 -2.48 20.91
C GLN A 237 -7.75 -2.52 19.90
N GLN A 238 -8.95 -2.26 20.33
CA GLN A 238 -10.14 -2.44 19.48
C GLN A 238 -10.13 -1.47 18.29
N GLU A 239 -9.77 -0.21 18.55
CA GLU A 239 -9.71 0.83 17.50
C GLU A 239 -8.63 0.50 16.46
N SER A 240 -7.45 0.11 16.91
CA SER A 240 -6.34 -0.28 16.02
C SER A 240 -6.64 -1.52 15.17
N LEU A 241 -7.41 -2.48 15.71
CA LEU A 241 -7.85 -3.66 14.97
C LEU A 241 -8.94 -3.33 13.95
N TYR A 242 -9.87 -2.42 14.26
CA TYR A 242 -10.85 -1.93 13.30
C TYR A 242 -10.16 -1.18 12.14
N GLU A 243 -9.24 -0.26 12.45
CA GLU A 243 -8.44 0.43 11.43
C GLU A 243 -7.70 -0.54 10.52
N LEU A 244 -7.16 -1.62 11.10
CA LEU A 244 -6.51 -2.67 10.32
C LEU A 244 -7.46 -3.37 9.37
N ILE A 245 -8.61 -3.82 9.85
CA ILE A 245 -9.57 -4.58 9.03
C ILE A 245 -10.12 -3.69 7.91
N ASP A 246 -10.41 -2.44 8.21
CA ASP A 246 -10.83 -1.46 7.22
C ASP A 246 -9.75 -1.26 6.15
N TYR A 247 -8.48 -1.12 6.57
CA TYR A 247 -7.36 -1.05 5.65
C TYR A 247 -7.23 -2.30 4.75
N LEU A 248 -7.30 -3.49 5.34
CA LEU A 248 -7.18 -4.76 4.60
C LEU A 248 -8.29 -4.93 3.57
N LEU A 249 -9.53 -4.64 3.97
CA LEU A 249 -10.69 -4.72 3.08
C LEU A 249 -10.59 -3.70 1.94
N ALA A 250 -10.22 -2.49 2.28
CA ALA A 250 -10.07 -1.40 1.35
C ALA A 250 -8.97 -1.70 0.32
N TRP A 251 -7.79 -2.13 0.77
CA TRP A 251 -6.69 -2.50 -0.10
C TRP A 251 -7.10 -3.64 -1.05
N LEU A 252 -7.72 -4.71 -0.51
CA LEU A 252 -8.16 -5.85 -1.31
C LEU A 252 -9.14 -5.44 -2.42
N LYS A 253 -10.17 -4.68 -2.07
CA LYS A 253 -11.17 -4.19 -3.04
C LYS A 253 -10.52 -3.39 -4.17
N ASN A 254 -9.65 -2.45 -3.82
CA ASN A 254 -9.01 -1.59 -4.81
C ASN A 254 -8.01 -2.35 -5.67
N HIS A 255 -7.22 -3.24 -5.07
CA HIS A 255 -6.28 -4.08 -5.79
C HIS A 255 -7.03 -4.88 -6.87
N ILE A 256 -8.11 -5.55 -6.51
CA ILE A 256 -8.95 -6.28 -7.46
C ILE A 256 -9.48 -5.36 -8.56
N LEU A 257 -10.10 -4.24 -8.19
CA LEU A 257 -10.78 -3.36 -9.15
C LEU A 257 -9.82 -2.66 -10.11
N LYS A 258 -8.62 -2.32 -9.67
CA LYS A 258 -7.69 -1.48 -10.42
C LYS A 258 -6.52 -2.25 -11.03
N MET A 259 -6.19 -3.42 -10.49
CA MET A 259 -5.06 -4.21 -10.94
C MET A 259 -5.49 -5.57 -11.49
N ASP A 260 -6.15 -6.42 -10.71
CA ASP A 260 -6.41 -7.81 -11.10
C ASP A 260 -7.41 -7.92 -12.24
N LYS A 261 -8.42 -7.04 -12.27
CA LYS A 261 -9.37 -6.96 -13.39
C LYS A 261 -8.76 -6.58 -14.74
N LYS A 262 -7.51 -6.13 -14.76
CA LYS A 262 -6.77 -5.86 -16.00
C LYS A 262 -5.96 -7.06 -16.48
N ILE A 263 -5.85 -8.11 -15.67
CA ILE A 263 -5.18 -9.34 -16.05
C ILE A 263 -6.00 -10.02 -17.15
N PRO A 264 -5.42 -10.28 -18.33
CA PRO A 264 -6.15 -10.90 -19.43
C PRO A 264 -6.60 -12.33 -19.08
N VAL A 265 -7.84 -12.65 -19.37
CA VAL A 265 -8.36 -14.02 -19.31
C VAL A 265 -7.95 -14.76 -20.59
N VAL A 266 -7.27 -15.91 -20.45
CA VAL A 266 -6.74 -16.68 -21.58
C VAL A 266 -7.26 -18.11 -21.55
#